data_2c2bfe9441d29239dc9558f83bb9fb86
#
_entry.id   2c2bfe9441d29239dc9558f83bb9fb86
#
_cell.length_a   1.000
_cell.length_b   1.000
_cell.length_c   1.000
_cell.angle_alpha   90.00
_cell.angle_beta   90.00
_cell.angle_gamma   90.00
#
_symmetry.space_group_name_H-M   'P 1'
#
loop_
_entity.id
_entity.type
_entity.pdbx_description
1 polymer ?
#
loop_
_entity_poly.entity_id
_entity_poly.type
_entity_poly.pdbx_seq_one_letter_code
_entity_poly.pdbx_strand_id
1 'polypeptide(L)'
;VKNRQRESLTALAFVSPWLIGFSVFLLYPLLASLYYSFCDYSVLRPPIWVGMENYRDLYHDDVFWQTLRNTGIFAALALPMGMFVAISLALMLNAKIKGMTLYRTFFYVPSLVPGASLAMLGLWVFNGQVGVLNNLLDPVINFVPKMLHVILHVPLYHITSPQWLSDPTWSKPALVILGVWGAGNSMVIYLAGLQDVPQALYEAAELDGAGWWAKTRHVTLPMLSPVILFNLIMGIIGTLQVFTLPFIMFPGGTPARSTYFYTMYLYDNAFVYLKMGYACAMGWIMFLIILGLTFASLKLSEKRVHYSGG
;
A
#
# COMPACT_ATOMS: atom_id res chain seq x y z
N VAL A 1 -6.01 49.78 11.66
CA VAL A 1 -6.95 48.71 12.10
C VAL A 1 -7.96 48.39 10.98
N LYS A 2 -8.57 49.41 10.32
CA LYS A 2 -9.60 49.23 9.28
C LYS A 2 -9.10 48.55 7.98
N ASN A 3 -7.85 48.79 7.58
CA ASN A 3 -7.26 48.12 6.40
C ASN A 3 -6.98 46.64 6.66
N ARG A 4 -6.45 46.29 7.83
CA ARG A 4 -6.17 44.90 8.21
C ARG A 4 -7.42 44.02 8.28
N GLN A 5 -8.54 44.60 8.73
CA GLN A 5 -9.86 43.91 8.72
C GLN A 5 -10.39 43.70 7.31
N ARG A 6 -10.20 44.65 6.41
CA ARG A 6 -10.59 44.52 5.00
C ARG A 6 -9.75 43.47 4.28
N GLU A 7 -8.45 43.43 4.51
CA GLU A 7 -7.54 42.43 3.97
C GLU A 7 -7.89 41.02 4.47
N SER A 8 -8.20 40.86 5.78
CA SER A 8 -8.65 39.60 6.35
C SER A 8 -9.99 39.12 5.78
N LEU A 9 -10.96 40.01 5.59
CA LEU A 9 -12.25 39.70 4.97
C LEU A 9 -12.09 39.30 3.50
N THR A 10 -11.21 39.96 2.76
CA THR A 10 -10.94 39.65 1.38
C THR A 10 -10.24 38.28 1.29
N ALA A 11 -9.27 38.02 2.16
CA ALA A 11 -8.61 36.69 2.22
C ALA A 11 -9.60 35.58 2.56
N LEU A 12 -10.49 35.80 3.55
CA LEU A 12 -11.55 34.84 3.91
C LEU A 12 -12.51 34.59 2.75
N ALA A 13 -12.89 35.66 1.99
CA ALA A 13 -13.75 35.51 0.81
C ALA A 13 -13.10 34.63 -0.28
N PHE A 14 -11.78 34.79 -0.51
CA PHE A 14 -11.05 33.93 -1.48
C PHE A 14 -10.91 32.48 -1.01
N VAL A 15 -10.76 32.23 0.29
CA VAL A 15 -10.60 30.87 0.85
C VAL A 15 -11.97 30.22 1.13
N SER A 16 -13.07 31.02 1.20
CA SER A 16 -14.40 30.52 1.57
C SER A 16 -14.93 29.34 0.72
N PRO A 17 -14.76 29.27 -0.62
CA PRO A 17 -15.23 28.13 -1.39
C PRO A 17 -14.57 26.80 -0.94
N TRP A 18 -13.27 26.86 -0.64
CA TRP A 18 -12.54 25.72 -0.11
C TRP A 18 -13.00 25.36 1.31
N LEU A 19 -13.16 26.36 2.20
CA LEU A 19 -13.62 26.14 3.57
C LEU A 19 -15.02 25.52 3.61
N ILE A 20 -15.94 26.00 2.77
CA ILE A 20 -17.29 25.45 2.65
C ILE A 20 -17.22 24.01 2.15
N GLY A 21 -16.48 23.74 1.07
CA GLY A 21 -16.30 22.41 0.53
C GLY A 21 -15.69 21.44 1.56
N PHE A 22 -14.64 21.85 2.26
CA PHE A 22 -14.02 21.09 3.33
C PHE A 22 -15.01 20.78 4.47
N SER A 23 -15.75 21.80 4.93
CA SER A 23 -16.68 21.64 6.05
C SER A 23 -17.85 20.73 5.70
N VAL A 24 -18.44 20.87 4.52
CA VAL A 24 -19.64 20.14 4.10
C VAL A 24 -19.30 18.72 3.65
N PHE A 25 -18.24 18.55 2.85
CA PHE A 25 -17.95 17.25 2.21
C PHE A 25 -16.91 16.39 2.93
N LEU A 26 -16.15 16.97 3.86
CA LEU A 26 -15.14 16.21 4.61
C LEU A 26 -15.41 16.25 6.12
N LEU A 27 -15.48 17.42 6.73
CA LEU A 27 -15.58 17.54 8.18
C LEU A 27 -16.93 17.04 8.70
N TYR A 28 -18.05 17.44 8.08
CA TYR A 28 -19.38 16.99 8.49
C TYR A 28 -19.56 15.48 8.38
N PRO A 29 -19.25 14.78 7.25
CA PRO A 29 -19.35 13.33 7.17
C PRO A 29 -18.43 12.61 8.16
N LEU A 30 -17.23 13.15 8.40
CA LEU A 30 -16.30 12.59 9.38
C LEU A 30 -16.89 12.63 10.80
N LEU A 31 -17.40 13.78 11.22
CA LEU A 31 -18.04 13.92 12.55
C LEU A 31 -19.33 13.12 12.65
N ALA A 32 -20.14 13.10 11.58
CA ALA A 32 -21.34 12.28 11.51
C ALA A 32 -21.01 10.79 11.62
N SER A 33 -19.96 10.30 10.95
CA SER A 33 -19.52 8.91 11.08
C SER A 33 -19.07 8.57 12.49
N LEU A 34 -18.44 9.53 13.21
CA LEU A 34 -18.11 9.34 14.62
C LEU A 34 -19.37 9.19 15.47
N TYR A 35 -20.36 10.04 15.27
CA TYR A 35 -21.63 9.93 15.97
C TYR A 35 -22.33 8.61 15.66
N TYR A 36 -22.40 8.22 14.39
CA TYR A 36 -23.03 6.95 13.97
C TYR A 36 -22.31 5.70 14.49
N SER A 37 -21.02 5.78 14.79
CA SER A 37 -20.28 4.65 15.40
C SER A 37 -20.81 4.25 16.78
N PHE A 38 -21.52 5.17 17.48
CA PHE A 38 -22.19 4.94 18.75
C PHE A 38 -23.69 4.66 18.60
N CYS A 39 -24.17 4.50 17.38
CA CYS A 39 -25.59 4.28 17.09
C CYS A 39 -25.83 2.93 16.44
N ASP A 40 -26.98 2.31 16.74
CA ASP A 40 -27.56 1.33 15.83
C ASP A 40 -28.16 2.11 14.65
N TYR A 41 -27.49 2.01 13.49
CA TYR A 41 -27.83 2.76 12.30
C TYR A 41 -27.73 1.89 11.04
N SER A 42 -28.83 1.83 10.29
CA SER A 42 -28.97 1.04 9.07
C SER A 42 -29.39 1.93 7.90
N VAL A 43 -29.01 3.09 7.68
CA VAL A 43 -29.40 4.02 6.57
C VAL A 43 -30.92 4.08 6.31
N LEU A 44 -31.62 2.96 6.42
CA LEU A 44 -33.07 2.81 6.19
C LEU A 44 -33.93 3.27 7.38
N ARG A 45 -33.31 3.44 8.55
CA ARG A 45 -33.96 3.84 9.80
C ARG A 45 -33.16 4.95 10.44
N PRO A 46 -33.81 5.85 11.22
CA PRO A 46 -33.08 6.88 11.97
C PRO A 46 -32.11 6.22 12.97
N PRO A 47 -30.96 6.85 13.22
CA PRO A 47 -29.96 6.33 14.15
C PRO A 47 -30.49 6.31 15.59
N ILE A 48 -30.31 5.20 16.29
CA ILE A 48 -30.66 5.03 17.70
C ILE A 48 -29.35 4.95 18.49
N TRP A 49 -29.18 5.81 19.48
CA TRP A 49 -27.99 5.82 20.30
C TRP A 49 -27.90 4.58 21.18
N VAL A 50 -26.83 3.77 21.00
CA VAL A 50 -26.55 2.51 21.75
C VAL A 50 -25.22 2.57 22.53
N GLY A 51 -24.54 3.71 22.52
CA GLY A 51 -23.27 3.89 23.20
C GLY A 51 -22.15 3.01 22.63
N MET A 52 -21.48 2.23 23.47
CA MET A 52 -20.30 1.43 23.08
C MET A 52 -20.65 0.03 22.54
N GLU A 53 -21.91 -0.27 22.25
CA GLU A 53 -22.35 -1.62 21.85
C GLU A 53 -21.65 -2.09 20.56
N ASN A 54 -21.58 -1.27 19.52
CA ASN A 54 -20.86 -1.60 18.28
C ASN A 54 -19.38 -1.97 18.53
N TYR A 55 -18.69 -1.28 19.43
CA TYR A 55 -17.31 -1.56 19.78
C TYR A 55 -17.16 -2.84 20.61
N ARG A 56 -18.13 -3.12 21.47
CA ARG A 56 -18.17 -4.37 22.22
C ARG A 56 -18.41 -5.57 21.32
N ASP A 57 -19.32 -5.45 20.37
CA ASP A 57 -19.61 -6.48 19.37
C ASP A 57 -18.39 -6.74 18.49
N LEU A 58 -17.70 -5.69 18.02
CA LEU A 58 -16.43 -5.80 17.28
C LEU A 58 -15.37 -6.58 18.05
N TYR A 59 -15.26 -6.37 19.37
CA TYR A 59 -14.27 -7.07 20.18
C TYR A 59 -14.51 -8.58 20.25
N HIS A 60 -15.77 -9.03 20.19
CA HIS A 60 -16.16 -10.44 20.23
C HIS A 60 -16.35 -11.08 18.84
N ASP A 61 -16.12 -10.32 17.76
CA ASP A 61 -16.30 -10.78 16.39
C ASP A 61 -15.02 -11.43 15.85
N ASP A 62 -15.03 -12.74 15.71
CA ASP A 62 -13.91 -13.52 15.16
C ASP A 62 -13.56 -13.10 13.73
N VAL A 63 -14.54 -12.68 12.92
CA VAL A 63 -14.33 -12.24 11.53
C VAL A 63 -13.60 -10.91 11.51
N PHE A 64 -13.91 -10.01 12.43
CA PHE A 64 -13.19 -8.75 12.59
C PHE A 64 -11.69 -9.01 12.85
N TRP A 65 -11.37 -9.86 13.81
CA TRP A 65 -9.96 -10.18 14.12
C TRP A 65 -9.26 -10.91 12.98
N GLN A 66 -9.96 -11.81 12.28
CA GLN A 66 -9.43 -12.48 11.10
C GLN A 66 -9.08 -11.49 10.00
N THR A 67 -9.97 -10.55 9.69
CA THR A 67 -9.77 -9.53 8.64
C THR A 67 -8.65 -8.55 9.00
N LEU A 68 -8.58 -8.15 10.26
CA LEU A 68 -7.50 -7.31 10.78
C LEU A 68 -6.13 -8.01 10.65
N ARG A 69 -6.07 -9.29 11.05
CA ARG A 69 -4.85 -10.11 10.89
C ARG A 69 -4.45 -10.27 9.43
N ASN A 70 -5.41 -10.55 8.54
CA ASN A 70 -5.15 -10.68 7.10
C ASN A 70 -4.57 -9.40 6.53
N THR A 71 -5.16 -8.25 6.87
CA THR A 71 -4.69 -6.93 6.45
C THR A 71 -3.30 -6.62 7.00
N GLY A 72 -3.05 -6.94 8.27
CA GLY A 72 -1.74 -6.76 8.90
C GLY A 72 -0.64 -7.60 8.23
N ILE A 73 -0.91 -8.89 7.95
CA ILE A 73 0.04 -9.76 7.24
C ILE A 73 0.30 -9.23 5.82
N PHE A 74 -0.75 -8.85 5.09
CA PHE A 74 -0.60 -8.27 3.76
C PHE A 74 0.23 -6.99 3.80
N ALA A 75 -0.06 -6.05 4.71
CA ALA A 75 0.69 -4.81 4.85
C ALA A 75 2.17 -5.07 5.21
N ALA A 76 2.44 -6.02 6.11
CA ALA A 76 3.80 -6.39 6.50
C ALA A 76 4.61 -7.01 5.35
N LEU A 77 3.97 -7.62 4.37
CA LEU A 77 4.61 -8.17 3.17
C LEU A 77 4.70 -7.13 2.05
N ALA A 78 3.58 -6.46 1.75
CA ALA A 78 3.46 -5.56 0.60
C ALA A 78 4.28 -4.29 0.76
N LEU A 79 4.28 -3.69 1.96
CA LEU A 79 4.96 -2.42 2.21
C LEU A 79 6.48 -2.52 2.08
N PRO A 80 7.20 -3.44 2.75
CA PRO A 80 8.65 -3.56 2.59
C PRO A 80 9.04 -3.97 1.17
N MET A 81 8.29 -4.90 0.55
CA MET A 81 8.56 -5.36 -0.82
C MET A 81 8.39 -4.21 -1.83
N GLY A 82 7.28 -3.45 -1.74
CA GLY A 82 7.02 -2.30 -2.60
C GLY A 82 8.08 -1.21 -2.45
N MET A 83 8.47 -0.87 -1.21
CA MET A 83 9.53 0.09 -0.94
C MET A 83 10.88 -0.39 -1.49
N PHE A 84 11.24 -1.64 -1.23
CA PHE A 84 12.50 -2.22 -1.71
C PHE A 84 12.60 -2.16 -3.24
N VAL A 85 11.55 -2.57 -3.95
CA VAL A 85 11.52 -2.54 -5.42
C VAL A 85 11.56 -1.10 -5.93
N ALA A 86 10.77 -0.19 -5.36
CA ALA A 86 10.74 1.21 -5.79
C ALA A 86 12.09 1.92 -5.59
N ILE A 87 12.77 1.71 -4.46
CA ILE A 87 14.11 2.25 -4.18
C ILE A 87 15.14 1.62 -5.14
N SER A 88 15.09 0.30 -5.34
CA SER A 88 16.01 -0.38 -6.26
C SER A 88 15.86 0.12 -7.69
N LEU A 89 14.62 0.28 -8.17
CA LEU A 89 14.35 0.87 -9.48
C LEU A 89 14.84 2.31 -9.57
N ALA A 90 14.62 3.13 -8.55
CA ALA A 90 15.07 4.52 -8.52
C ALA A 90 16.61 4.61 -8.59
N LEU A 91 17.33 3.76 -7.84
CA LEU A 91 18.79 3.69 -7.88
C LEU A 91 19.30 3.28 -9.26
N MET A 92 18.67 2.27 -9.89
CA MET A 92 19.04 1.83 -11.25
C MET A 92 18.77 2.93 -12.29
N LEU A 93 17.64 3.63 -12.19
CA LEU A 93 17.21 4.66 -13.14
C LEU A 93 17.83 6.04 -12.87
N ASN A 94 18.63 6.18 -11.83
CA ASN A 94 19.41 7.38 -11.55
C ASN A 94 20.73 7.44 -12.35
N ALA A 95 21.08 6.37 -13.08
CA ALA A 95 22.27 6.34 -13.92
C ALA A 95 22.20 7.37 -15.07
N LYS A 96 23.36 8.00 -15.38
CA LYS A 96 23.48 9.01 -16.45
C LYS A 96 23.80 8.33 -17.78
N ILE A 97 22.84 7.61 -18.38
CA ILE A 97 22.99 6.95 -19.69
C ILE A 97 21.99 7.52 -20.71
N LYS A 98 22.37 7.46 -22.00
CA LYS A 98 21.49 7.91 -23.09
C LYS A 98 20.19 7.08 -23.11
N GLY A 99 19.06 7.74 -23.28
CA GLY A 99 17.75 7.07 -23.33
C GLY A 99 17.12 6.76 -21.98
N MET A 100 17.71 7.19 -20.85
CA MET A 100 17.18 6.94 -19.50
C MET A 100 15.73 7.39 -19.32
N THR A 101 15.32 8.48 -19.98
CA THR A 101 13.92 8.96 -19.94
C THR A 101 12.95 7.89 -20.45
N LEU A 102 13.30 7.14 -21.50
CA LEU A 102 12.44 6.06 -22.01
C LEU A 102 12.29 4.94 -20.98
N TYR A 103 13.38 4.52 -20.33
CA TYR A 103 13.32 3.51 -19.25
C TYR A 103 12.48 3.99 -18.09
N ARG A 104 12.62 5.24 -17.63
CA ARG A 104 11.78 5.82 -16.58
C ARG A 104 10.31 5.78 -16.95
N THR A 105 9.96 6.15 -18.17
CA THR A 105 8.58 6.06 -18.69
C THR A 105 8.08 4.62 -18.68
N PHE A 106 8.89 3.66 -19.11
CA PHE A 106 8.50 2.25 -19.18
C PHE A 106 8.14 1.67 -17.81
N PHE A 107 8.92 1.99 -16.76
CA PHE A 107 8.66 1.55 -15.39
C PHE A 107 7.56 2.37 -14.71
N TYR A 108 7.25 3.56 -15.21
CA TYR A 108 6.16 4.40 -14.68
C TYR A 108 4.79 4.04 -15.25
N VAL A 109 4.69 3.70 -16.54
CA VAL A 109 3.42 3.41 -17.24
C VAL A 109 2.52 2.41 -16.51
N PRO A 110 3.02 1.29 -15.95
CA PRO A 110 2.18 0.36 -15.20
C PRO A 110 1.43 0.99 -14.02
N SER A 111 2.01 2.00 -13.38
CA SER A 111 1.37 2.68 -12.23
C SER A 111 0.19 3.57 -12.63
N LEU A 112 0.01 3.85 -13.92
CA LEU A 112 -1.14 4.59 -14.45
C LEU A 112 -2.35 3.70 -14.69
N VAL A 113 -2.20 2.38 -14.65
CA VAL A 113 -3.30 1.44 -14.89
C VAL A 113 -4.28 1.50 -13.72
N PRO A 114 -5.58 1.74 -13.97
CA PRO A 114 -6.59 1.74 -12.92
C PRO A 114 -6.64 0.41 -12.18
N GLY A 115 -6.84 0.46 -10.85
CA GLY A 115 -6.82 -0.74 -10.00
C GLY A 115 -7.78 -1.85 -10.43
N ALA A 116 -8.96 -1.51 -10.97
CA ALA A 116 -9.91 -2.50 -11.49
C ALA A 116 -9.35 -3.24 -12.72
N SER A 117 -8.75 -2.51 -13.67
CA SER A 117 -8.12 -3.10 -14.86
C SER A 117 -6.91 -3.95 -14.44
N LEU A 118 -6.14 -3.50 -13.46
CA LEU A 118 -5.01 -4.24 -12.90
C LEU A 118 -5.49 -5.55 -12.27
N ALA A 119 -6.61 -5.54 -11.53
CA ALA A 119 -7.19 -6.74 -10.95
C ALA A 119 -7.62 -7.76 -12.03
N MET A 120 -8.25 -7.30 -13.12
CA MET A 120 -8.62 -8.18 -14.23
C MET A 120 -7.40 -8.79 -14.94
N LEU A 121 -6.34 -8.01 -15.15
CA LEU A 121 -5.06 -8.53 -15.63
C LEU A 121 -4.49 -9.57 -14.65
N GLY A 122 -4.58 -9.29 -13.35
CA GLY A 122 -4.15 -10.22 -12.30
C GLY A 122 -4.87 -11.56 -12.38
N LEU A 123 -6.18 -11.58 -12.57
CA LEU A 123 -6.95 -12.83 -12.74
C LEU A 123 -6.44 -13.69 -13.90
N TRP A 124 -6.03 -13.06 -14.99
CA TRP A 124 -5.47 -13.78 -16.13
C TRP A 124 -4.01 -14.21 -15.91
N VAL A 125 -3.16 -13.32 -15.41
CA VAL A 125 -1.72 -13.58 -15.19
C VAL A 125 -1.51 -14.67 -14.15
N PHE A 126 -2.29 -14.65 -13.05
CA PHE A 126 -2.20 -15.60 -11.95
C PHE A 126 -3.14 -16.81 -12.07
N ASN A 127 -3.76 -17.03 -13.23
CA ASN A 127 -4.56 -18.22 -13.46
C ASN A 127 -3.69 -19.47 -13.31
N GLY A 128 -4.14 -20.44 -12.49
CA GLY A 128 -3.37 -21.65 -12.19
C GLY A 128 -3.14 -22.57 -13.38
N GLN A 129 -4.04 -22.57 -14.37
CA GLN A 129 -4.00 -23.51 -15.50
C GLN A 129 -3.41 -22.90 -16.77
N VAL A 130 -3.83 -21.67 -17.12
CA VAL A 130 -3.44 -21.02 -18.38
C VAL A 130 -2.71 -19.69 -18.16
N GLY A 131 -2.39 -19.35 -16.92
CA GLY A 131 -1.77 -18.08 -16.56
C GLY A 131 -0.35 -17.94 -17.09
N VAL A 132 -0.03 -16.73 -17.53
CA VAL A 132 1.30 -16.41 -18.08
C VAL A 132 2.39 -16.69 -17.05
N LEU A 133 2.15 -16.40 -15.78
CA LEU A 133 3.16 -16.57 -14.73
C LEU A 133 3.51 -18.05 -14.54
N ASN A 134 2.54 -18.96 -14.48
CA ASN A 134 2.80 -20.39 -14.36
C ASN A 134 3.48 -20.96 -15.61
N ASN A 135 3.09 -20.50 -16.79
CA ASN A 135 3.76 -20.93 -18.04
C ASN A 135 5.25 -20.54 -18.08
N LEU A 136 5.62 -19.41 -17.44
CA LEU A 136 7.03 -18.99 -17.32
C LEU A 136 7.76 -19.70 -16.16
N LEU A 137 7.07 -19.97 -15.06
CA LEU A 137 7.65 -20.60 -13.86
C LEU A 137 7.82 -22.12 -14.03
N ASP A 138 6.90 -22.80 -14.67
CA ASP A 138 6.88 -24.25 -14.79
C ASP A 138 8.19 -24.84 -15.38
N PRO A 139 8.73 -24.33 -16.51
CA PRO A 139 10.01 -24.80 -17.02
C PRO A 139 11.18 -24.52 -16.07
N VAL A 140 11.14 -23.42 -15.30
CA VAL A 140 12.21 -23.06 -14.37
C VAL A 140 12.16 -23.94 -13.13
N ILE A 141 10.99 -24.14 -12.53
CA ILE A 141 10.79 -24.98 -11.34
C ILE A 141 11.13 -26.44 -11.65
N ASN A 142 10.75 -26.92 -12.82
CA ASN A 142 10.95 -28.30 -13.23
C ASN A 142 12.28 -28.56 -13.97
N PHE A 143 13.14 -27.54 -14.12
CA PHE A 143 14.43 -27.66 -14.73
C PHE A 143 15.35 -28.65 -13.98
N VAL A 144 15.47 -28.46 -12.66
CA VAL A 144 16.30 -29.33 -11.81
C VAL A 144 15.77 -30.77 -11.75
N PRO A 145 14.47 -31.03 -11.50
CA PRO A 145 13.91 -32.38 -11.58
C PRO A 145 14.14 -33.06 -12.95
N LYS A 146 13.95 -32.35 -14.05
CA LYS A 146 14.21 -32.87 -15.40
C LYS A 146 15.68 -33.21 -15.62
N MET A 147 16.58 -32.35 -15.19
CA MET A 147 18.02 -32.55 -15.29
C MET A 147 18.46 -33.79 -14.46
N LEU A 148 17.96 -33.92 -13.22
CA LEU A 148 18.25 -35.09 -12.38
C LEU A 148 17.69 -36.39 -12.97
N HIS A 149 16.49 -36.36 -13.55
CA HIS A 149 15.90 -37.50 -14.23
C HIS A 149 16.80 -37.97 -15.40
N VAL A 150 17.30 -37.06 -16.22
CA VAL A 150 18.15 -37.37 -17.39
C VAL A 150 19.53 -37.88 -16.96
N ILE A 151 20.15 -37.27 -15.94
CA ILE A 151 21.53 -37.59 -15.53
C ILE A 151 21.57 -38.81 -14.63
N LEU A 152 20.68 -38.92 -13.64
CA LEU A 152 20.74 -39.94 -12.59
C LEU A 152 19.72 -41.08 -12.77
N HIS A 153 18.88 -41.03 -13.82
CA HIS A 153 17.80 -42.00 -14.08
C HIS A 153 16.82 -42.13 -12.88
N VAL A 154 16.70 -41.08 -12.04
CA VAL A 154 15.75 -41.05 -10.91
C VAL A 154 14.32 -40.78 -11.46
N PRO A 155 13.25 -41.31 -10.83
CA PRO A 155 11.88 -41.05 -11.26
C PRO A 155 11.63 -39.54 -11.42
N LEU A 156 10.97 -39.12 -12.53
CA LEU A 156 10.65 -37.74 -12.79
C LEU A 156 9.64 -37.24 -11.75
N TYR A 157 10.08 -36.37 -10.86
CA TYR A 157 9.20 -35.66 -9.93
C TYR A 157 8.81 -34.31 -10.52
N HIS A 158 7.54 -34.16 -10.85
CA HIS A 158 7.01 -32.92 -11.36
C HIS A 158 6.50 -32.05 -10.20
N ILE A 159 7.12 -30.88 -10.01
CA ILE A 159 6.67 -29.89 -9.02
C ILE A 159 5.52 -29.09 -9.65
N THR A 160 4.35 -29.15 -9.04
CA THR A 160 3.18 -28.39 -9.50
C THR A 160 3.38 -26.91 -9.24
N SER A 161 3.12 -26.08 -10.25
CA SER A 161 3.17 -24.62 -10.11
C SER A 161 2.13 -24.10 -9.11
N PRO A 162 2.42 -22.98 -8.42
CA PRO A 162 1.52 -22.43 -7.41
C PRO A 162 0.12 -22.14 -7.94
N GLN A 163 -0.88 -22.49 -7.15
CA GLN A 163 -2.29 -22.14 -7.40
C GLN A 163 -2.61 -20.78 -6.79
N TRP A 164 -2.16 -19.72 -7.44
CA TRP A 164 -2.17 -18.33 -6.94
C TRP A 164 -3.53 -17.84 -6.44
N LEU A 165 -4.62 -18.23 -7.14
CA LEU A 165 -5.96 -17.72 -6.85
C LEU A 165 -6.79 -18.67 -5.97
N SER A 166 -6.42 -19.94 -5.88
CA SER A 166 -7.20 -20.97 -5.19
C SER A 166 -6.53 -21.56 -3.94
N ASP A 167 -5.26 -21.22 -3.68
CA ASP A 167 -4.55 -21.62 -2.48
C ASP A 167 -4.43 -20.46 -1.48
N PRO A 168 -4.89 -20.63 -0.22
CA PRO A 168 -4.76 -19.61 0.82
C PRO A 168 -3.34 -19.11 1.07
N THR A 169 -2.34 -19.96 0.83
CA THR A 169 -0.92 -19.63 1.04
C THR A 169 -0.41 -18.66 -0.03
N TRP A 170 -0.85 -18.84 -1.28
CA TRP A 170 -0.35 -18.08 -2.42
C TRP A 170 -1.19 -16.84 -2.77
N SER A 171 -2.42 -16.75 -2.27
CA SER A 171 -3.35 -15.65 -2.60
C SER A 171 -2.84 -14.26 -2.17
N LYS A 172 -2.26 -14.14 -0.96
CA LYS A 172 -1.65 -12.87 -0.52
C LYS A 172 -0.36 -12.54 -1.27
N PRO A 173 0.61 -13.48 -1.47
CA PRO A 173 1.75 -13.26 -2.35
C PRO A 173 1.37 -12.80 -3.76
N ALA A 174 0.33 -13.36 -4.38
CA ALA A 174 -0.16 -12.92 -5.68
C ALA A 174 -0.54 -11.44 -5.69
N LEU A 175 -1.28 -10.97 -4.66
CA LEU A 175 -1.63 -9.56 -4.51
C LEU A 175 -0.40 -8.67 -4.28
N VAL A 176 0.59 -9.14 -3.51
CA VAL A 176 1.85 -8.41 -3.28
C VAL A 176 2.63 -8.25 -4.60
N ILE A 177 2.80 -9.33 -5.36
CA ILE A 177 3.50 -9.31 -6.66
C ILE A 177 2.81 -8.35 -7.62
N LEU A 178 1.47 -8.41 -7.68
CA LEU A 178 0.69 -7.51 -8.54
C LEU A 178 0.82 -6.04 -8.10
N GLY A 179 0.83 -5.79 -6.80
CA GLY A 179 1.03 -4.45 -6.23
C GLY A 179 2.41 -3.86 -6.54
N VAL A 180 3.44 -4.69 -6.55
CA VAL A 180 4.82 -4.29 -6.89
C VAL A 180 4.91 -3.78 -8.34
N TRP A 181 4.11 -4.29 -9.26
CA TRP A 181 4.07 -3.78 -10.63
C TRP A 181 3.64 -2.31 -10.69
N GLY A 182 2.85 -1.84 -9.73
CA GLY A 182 2.48 -0.43 -9.56
C GLY A 182 3.51 0.45 -8.83
N ALA A 183 4.72 -0.03 -8.55
CA ALA A 183 5.74 0.69 -7.79
C ALA A 183 6.30 1.96 -8.49
N GLY A 184 5.91 2.22 -9.74
CA GLY A 184 6.36 3.35 -10.54
C GLY A 184 6.15 4.72 -9.89
N ASN A 185 5.03 4.95 -9.21
CA ASN A 185 4.77 6.21 -8.51
C ASN A 185 5.81 6.47 -7.40
N SER A 186 6.02 5.50 -6.53
CA SER A 186 7.02 5.61 -5.46
C SER A 186 8.44 5.69 -6.00
N MET A 187 8.74 4.96 -7.09
CA MET A 187 10.03 5.04 -7.81
C MET A 187 10.34 6.46 -8.27
N VAL A 188 9.37 7.18 -8.86
CA VAL A 188 9.56 8.58 -9.30
C VAL A 188 9.83 9.50 -8.12
N ILE A 189 9.14 9.33 -7.00
CA ILE A 189 9.36 10.13 -5.78
C ILE A 189 10.77 9.89 -5.23
N TYR A 190 11.23 8.63 -5.16
CA TYR A 190 12.60 8.31 -4.76
C TYR A 190 13.63 8.84 -5.75
N LEU A 191 13.34 8.77 -7.05
CA LEU A 191 14.25 9.30 -8.08
C LEU A 191 14.41 10.81 -7.97
N ALA A 192 13.35 11.56 -7.67
CA ALA A 192 13.42 12.98 -7.39
C ALA A 192 14.32 13.25 -6.18
N GLY A 193 14.10 12.55 -5.07
CA GLY A 193 14.95 12.69 -3.87
C GLY A 193 16.43 12.33 -4.12
N LEU A 194 16.72 11.37 -5.02
CA LEU A 194 18.10 11.05 -5.42
C LEU A 194 18.79 12.19 -6.18
N GLN A 195 18.03 12.99 -6.92
CA GLN A 195 18.57 14.12 -7.67
C GLN A 195 18.89 15.32 -6.77
N ASP A 196 18.27 15.39 -5.59
CA ASP A 196 18.52 16.44 -4.61
C ASP A 196 19.78 16.18 -3.74
N VAL A 197 20.37 14.98 -3.83
CA VAL A 197 21.58 14.66 -3.05
C VAL A 197 22.79 15.41 -3.63
N PRO A 198 23.50 16.25 -2.82
CA PRO A 198 24.64 17.02 -3.27
C PRO A 198 25.77 16.14 -3.83
N GLN A 199 26.23 16.45 -5.02
CA GLN A 199 27.27 15.69 -5.71
C GLN A 199 28.60 15.68 -4.92
N ALA A 200 28.89 16.75 -4.18
CA ALA A 200 30.09 16.87 -3.34
C ALA A 200 30.23 15.73 -2.31
N LEU A 201 29.10 15.20 -1.80
CA LEU A 201 29.11 14.06 -0.87
C LEU A 201 29.58 12.76 -1.54
N TYR A 202 29.24 12.57 -2.81
CA TYR A 202 29.70 11.42 -3.57
C TYR A 202 31.17 11.53 -3.94
N GLU A 203 31.61 12.74 -4.31
CA GLU A 203 33.02 13.03 -4.63
C GLU A 203 33.92 12.85 -3.38
N ALA A 204 33.50 13.33 -2.22
CA ALA A 204 34.20 13.10 -0.96
C ALA A 204 34.32 11.61 -0.64
N ALA A 205 33.22 10.87 -0.75
CA ALA A 205 33.21 9.42 -0.55
C ALA A 205 34.13 8.66 -1.54
N GLU A 206 34.24 9.15 -2.78
CA GLU A 206 35.15 8.59 -3.78
C GLU A 206 36.62 8.82 -3.43
N LEU A 207 36.95 10.00 -2.91
CA LEU A 207 38.31 10.29 -2.43
C LEU A 207 38.70 9.40 -1.24
N ASP A 208 37.71 9.03 -0.39
CA ASP A 208 37.88 8.08 0.71
C ASP A 208 37.90 6.60 0.22
N GLY A 209 37.84 6.34 -1.08
CA GLY A 209 37.88 5.00 -1.65
C GLY A 209 36.56 4.21 -1.54
N ALA A 210 35.43 4.88 -1.27
CA ALA A 210 34.14 4.22 -1.12
C ALA A 210 33.61 3.66 -2.46
N GLY A 211 33.42 2.35 -2.52
CA GLY A 211 32.75 1.68 -3.64
C GLY A 211 31.25 1.99 -3.70
N TRP A 212 30.55 1.53 -4.76
CA TRP A 212 29.13 1.79 -5.00
C TRP A 212 28.24 1.44 -3.79
N TRP A 213 28.44 0.28 -3.19
CA TRP A 213 27.66 -0.16 -2.02
C TRP A 213 27.88 0.73 -0.79
N ALA A 214 29.13 1.14 -0.53
CA ALA A 214 29.43 2.03 0.59
C ALA A 214 28.77 3.41 0.38
N LYS A 215 28.85 3.98 -0.82
CA LYS A 215 28.16 5.23 -1.20
C LYS A 215 26.65 5.11 -1.04
N THR A 216 26.07 4.02 -1.50
CA THR A 216 24.60 3.79 -1.37
C THR A 216 24.20 3.73 0.09
N ARG A 217 24.92 2.99 0.95
CA ARG A 217 24.56 2.78 2.35
C ARG A 217 24.82 4.01 3.24
N HIS A 218 25.91 4.73 3.02
CA HIS A 218 26.37 5.79 3.93
C HIS A 218 26.07 7.20 3.42
N VAL A 219 25.79 7.39 2.14
CA VAL A 219 25.44 8.69 1.55
C VAL A 219 24.00 8.67 1.06
N THR A 220 23.67 7.80 0.11
CA THR A 220 22.40 7.83 -0.59
C THR A 220 21.20 7.54 0.32
N LEU A 221 21.21 6.42 1.04
CA LEU A 221 20.07 6.02 1.88
C LEU A 221 19.84 6.99 3.07
N PRO A 222 20.88 7.50 3.77
CA PRO A 222 20.68 8.54 4.77
C PRO A 222 20.10 9.82 4.22
N MET A 223 20.57 10.30 3.08
CA MET A 223 20.03 11.51 2.44
C MET A 223 18.61 11.32 1.90
N LEU A 224 18.23 10.10 1.51
CA LEU A 224 16.86 9.75 1.11
C LEU A 224 15.93 9.52 2.31
N SER A 225 16.40 9.53 3.52
CA SER A 225 15.58 9.17 4.70
C SER A 225 14.28 9.98 4.84
N PRO A 226 14.17 11.28 4.51
CA PRO A 226 12.89 11.99 4.54
C PRO A 226 11.90 11.45 3.50
N VAL A 227 12.40 11.14 2.30
CA VAL A 227 11.58 10.58 1.21
C VAL A 227 11.14 9.15 1.53
N ILE A 228 12.01 8.37 2.16
CA ILE A 228 11.70 7.02 2.66
C ILE A 228 10.60 7.09 3.71
N LEU A 229 10.69 8.01 4.67
CA LEU A 229 9.68 8.21 5.70
C LEU A 229 8.33 8.63 5.10
N PHE A 230 8.32 9.55 4.15
CA PHE A 230 7.11 9.95 3.44
C PHE A 230 6.44 8.76 2.75
N ASN A 231 7.19 7.98 1.95
CA ASN A 231 6.66 6.81 1.26
C ASN A 231 6.24 5.69 2.24
N LEU A 232 6.92 5.55 3.39
CA LEU A 232 6.53 4.62 4.45
C LEU A 232 5.15 4.97 5.00
N ILE A 233 4.90 6.23 5.34
CA ILE A 233 3.61 6.69 5.86
C ILE A 233 2.50 6.50 4.82
N MET A 234 2.73 6.95 3.58
CA MET A 234 1.76 6.77 2.49
C MET A 234 1.50 5.29 2.19
N GLY A 235 2.54 4.47 2.29
CA GLY A 235 2.43 3.02 2.11
C GLY A 235 1.65 2.34 3.25
N ILE A 236 1.84 2.73 4.51
CA ILE A 236 1.03 2.25 5.65
C ILE A 236 -0.45 2.55 5.40
N ILE A 237 -0.78 3.78 5.03
CA ILE A 237 -2.16 4.19 4.73
C ILE A 237 -2.72 3.34 3.58
N GLY A 238 -2.00 3.24 2.45
CA GLY A 238 -2.47 2.53 1.26
C GLY A 238 -2.61 1.02 1.45
N THR A 239 -1.68 0.37 2.15
CA THR A 239 -1.75 -1.09 2.36
C THR A 239 -2.81 -1.51 3.37
N LEU A 240 -3.06 -0.71 4.42
CA LEU A 240 -4.12 -0.98 5.38
C LEU A 240 -5.52 -0.69 4.84
N GLN A 241 -5.63 0.17 3.82
CA GLN A 241 -6.89 0.52 3.16
C GLN A 241 -7.08 -0.20 1.81
N VAL A 242 -6.33 -1.29 1.55
CA VAL A 242 -6.45 -2.05 0.32
C VAL A 242 -7.87 -2.61 0.14
N PHE A 243 -8.50 -2.32 -1.00
CA PHE A 243 -9.88 -2.74 -1.29
C PHE A 243 -10.04 -3.28 -2.72
N THR A 244 -9.76 -2.47 -3.74
CA THR A 244 -10.14 -2.76 -5.14
C THR A 244 -9.56 -4.06 -5.67
N LEU A 245 -8.27 -4.31 -5.47
CA LEU A 245 -7.61 -5.51 -5.98
C LEU A 245 -8.19 -6.80 -5.35
N PRO A 246 -8.21 -6.95 -4.01
CA PRO A 246 -8.75 -8.14 -3.40
C PRO A 246 -10.26 -8.30 -3.60
N PHE A 247 -11.01 -7.22 -3.65
CA PHE A 247 -12.47 -7.25 -3.87
C PHE A 247 -12.84 -7.87 -5.23
N ILE A 248 -12.07 -7.55 -6.29
CA ILE A 248 -12.31 -8.08 -7.64
C ILE A 248 -11.69 -9.47 -7.82
N MET A 249 -10.46 -9.68 -7.35
CA MET A 249 -9.73 -10.94 -7.57
C MET A 249 -10.21 -12.08 -6.68
N PHE A 250 -10.68 -11.77 -5.48
CA PHE A 250 -11.02 -12.73 -4.43
C PHE A 250 -12.38 -12.42 -3.80
N PRO A 251 -13.49 -12.55 -4.55
CA PRO A 251 -14.83 -12.25 -4.04
C PRO A 251 -15.12 -12.99 -2.73
N GLY A 252 -15.64 -12.27 -1.73
CA GLY A 252 -15.89 -12.83 -0.40
C GLY A 252 -14.64 -13.27 0.36
N GLY A 253 -13.44 -12.85 -0.09
CA GLY A 253 -12.16 -13.19 0.54
C GLY A 253 -11.67 -14.61 0.27
N THR A 254 -12.12 -15.23 -0.82
CA THR A 254 -11.66 -16.57 -1.22
C THR A 254 -10.14 -16.60 -1.48
N PRO A 255 -9.47 -17.77 -1.35
CA PRO A 255 -9.93 -19.01 -0.74
C PRO A 255 -9.91 -18.95 0.80
N ALA A 256 -10.80 -19.66 1.45
CA ALA A 256 -10.85 -19.83 2.92
C ALA A 256 -10.78 -18.52 3.72
N ARG A 257 -11.35 -17.43 3.22
CA ARG A 257 -11.26 -16.06 3.77
C ARG A 257 -9.81 -15.56 3.96
N SER A 258 -8.82 -16.14 3.29
CA SER A 258 -7.42 -15.73 3.42
C SER A 258 -7.17 -14.31 2.92
N THR A 259 -7.94 -13.85 1.95
CA THR A 259 -7.88 -12.51 1.34
C THR A 259 -9.06 -11.62 1.75
N TYR A 260 -9.82 -12.02 2.77
CA TYR A 260 -10.85 -11.17 3.33
C TYR A 260 -10.21 -10.10 4.21
N PHE A 261 -10.02 -8.92 3.63
CA PHE A 261 -9.36 -7.79 4.30
C PHE A 261 -10.35 -6.92 5.05
N TYR A 262 -9.84 -6.10 5.95
CA TYR A 262 -10.60 -5.23 6.82
C TYR A 262 -11.58 -4.31 6.06
N THR A 263 -11.11 -3.68 5.00
CA THR A 263 -11.93 -2.77 4.18
C THR A 263 -13.04 -3.49 3.43
N MET A 264 -12.84 -4.77 3.05
CA MET A 264 -13.89 -5.60 2.45
C MET A 264 -14.98 -5.92 3.48
N TYR A 265 -14.59 -6.30 4.69
CA TYR A 265 -15.54 -6.56 5.77
C TYR A 265 -16.29 -5.31 6.22
N LEU A 266 -15.60 -4.16 6.26
CA LEU A 266 -16.25 -2.87 6.48
C LEU A 266 -17.29 -2.57 5.42
N TYR A 267 -16.93 -2.77 4.14
CA TYR A 267 -17.85 -2.58 3.01
C TYR A 267 -19.07 -3.49 3.10
N ASP A 268 -18.88 -4.78 3.41
CA ASP A 268 -19.98 -5.73 3.53
C ASP A 268 -20.91 -5.34 4.69
N ASN A 269 -20.38 -4.92 5.84
CA ASN A 269 -21.21 -4.45 6.96
C ASN A 269 -21.98 -3.18 6.60
N ALA A 270 -21.36 -2.23 5.90
CA ALA A 270 -22.00 -0.97 5.53
C ALA A 270 -23.11 -1.17 4.49
N PHE A 271 -22.82 -1.90 3.40
CA PHE A 271 -23.63 -1.90 2.18
C PHE A 271 -24.36 -3.21 1.89
N VAL A 272 -23.85 -4.35 2.38
CA VAL A 272 -24.49 -5.66 2.19
C VAL A 272 -25.37 -5.98 3.38
N TYR A 273 -24.84 -5.85 4.61
CA TYR A 273 -25.59 -6.17 5.83
C TYR A 273 -26.36 -4.97 6.41
N LEU A 274 -26.17 -3.76 5.82
CA LEU A 274 -26.81 -2.51 6.23
C LEU A 274 -26.58 -2.16 7.71
N LYS A 275 -25.46 -2.58 8.29
CA LYS A 275 -25.00 -2.24 9.64
C LYS A 275 -24.07 -1.04 9.62
N MET A 276 -24.59 0.12 9.20
CA MET A 276 -23.77 1.31 8.98
C MET A 276 -23.10 1.81 10.27
N GLY A 277 -23.78 1.76 11.42
CA GLY A 277 -23.20 2.13 12.71
C GLY A 277 -21.97 1.28 13.06
N TYR A 278 -22.09 -0.04 12.89
CA TYR A 278 -20.99 -0.99 13.07
C TYR A 278 -19.82 -0.72 12.10
N ALA A 279 -20.12 -0.46 10.83
CA ALA A 279 -19.11 -0.12 9.83
C ALA A 279 -18.41 1.22 10.15
N CYS A 280 -19.14 2.21 10.67
CA CYS A 280 -18.54 3.45 11.17
C CYS A 280 -17.59 3.19 12.35
N ALA A 281 -17.94 2.32 13.29
CA ALA A 281 -17.05 1.93 14.39
C ALA A 281 -15.78 1.24 13.86
N MET A 282 -15.91 0.34 12.89
CA MET A 282 -14.75 -0.24 12.17
C MET A 282 -13.88 0.85 11.55
N GLY A 283 -14.46 1.81 10.82
CA GLY A 283 -13.73 2.91 10.20
C GLY A 283 -12.88 3.70 11.20
N TRP A 284 -13.45 4.00 12.38
CA TRP A 284 -12.74 4.72 13.44
C TRP A 284 -11.63 3.88 14.09
N ILE A 285 -11.83 2.58 14.29
CA ILE A 285 -10.74 1.69 14.75
C ILE A 285 -9.59 1.68 13.75
N MET A 286 -9.87 1.53 12.46
CA MET A 286 -8.82 1.57 11.43
C MET A 286 -8.10 2.92 11.40
N PHE A 287 -8.83 4.03 11.53
CA PHE A 287 -8.24 5.36 11.64
C PHE A 287 -7.26 5.45 12.81
N LEU A 288 -7.64 4.98 14.00
CA LEU A 288 -6.77 4.98 15.18
C LEU A 288 -5.54 4.08 15.00
N ILE A 289 -5.69 2.92 14.36
CA ILE A 289 -4.56 2.03 14.04
C ILE A 289 -3.57 2.74 13.11
N ILE A 290 -4.07 3.33 12.02
CA ILE A 290 -3.22 4.07 11.05
C ILE A 290 -2.54 5.26 11.73
N LEU A 291 -3.28 6.02 12.53
CA LEU A 291 -2.74 7.16 13.28
C LEU A 291 -1.63 6.74 14.23
N GLY A 292 -1.85 5.66 14.99
CA GLY A 292 -0.86 5.09 15.91
C GLY A 292 0.40 4.61 15.19
N LEU A 293 0.26 3.90 14.08
CA LEU A 293 1.40 3.44 13.27
C LEU A 293 2.15 4.61 12.63
N THR A 294 1.43 5.62 12.15
CA THR A 294 2.04 6.84 11.60
C THR A 294 2.83 7.59 12.66
N PHE A 295 2.23 7.79 13.85
CA PHE A 295 2.91 8.44 14.96
C PHE A 295 4.15 7.66 15.43
N ALA A 296 4.03 6.34 15.53
CA ALA A 296 5.17 5.46 15.85
C ALA A 296 6.29 5.58 14.80
N SER A 297 5.94 5.61 13.51
CA SER A 297 6.90 5.78 12.41
C SER A 297 7.61 7.12 12.48
N LEU A 298 6.90 8.21 12.73
CA LEU A 298 7.48 9.54 12.92
C LEU A 298 8.45 9.57 14.09
N LYS A 299 8.04 9.08 15.27
CA LYS A 299 8.86 9.08 16.47
C LYS A 299 10.10 8.21 16.35
N LEU A 300 10.00 7.03 15.72
CA LEU A 300 11.14 6.14 15.48
C LEU A 300 12.13 6.72 14.46
N SER A 301 11.62 7.52 13.53
CA SER A 301 12.42 8.14 12.47
C SER A 301 13.08 9.45 12.87
N GLU A 302 12.63 10.12 13.93
CA GLU A 302 13.12 11.43 14.38
C GLU A 302 14.65 11.49 14.55
N LYS A 303 15.27 10.41 15.04
CA LYS A 303 16.73 10.30 15.22
C LYS A 303 17.49 9.80 13.99
N ARG A 304 16.80 9.36 12.94
CA ARG A 304 17.39 8.69 11.76
C ARG A 304 17.18 9.46 10.47
N VAL A 305 16.31 10.44 10.46
CA VAL A 305 16.01 11.26 9.28
C VAL A 305 16.95 12.47 9.28
N HIS A 306 17.70 12.62 8.19
CA HIS A 306 18.63 13.72 7.98
C HIS A 306 17.98 14.74 7.04
N TYR A 307 17.57 15.88 7.58
CA TYR A 307 17.12 17.00 6.75
C TYR A 307 18.33 17.80 6.30
N SER A 308 18.49 17.99 4.97
CA SER A 308 19.54 18.85 4.40
C SER A 308 19.18 20.31 4.69
N GLY A 309 19.58 20.84 5.84
CA GLY A 309 19.29 22.23 6.23
C GLY A 309 19.17 22.46 7.74
N GLY A 310 19.52 21.49 8.56
CA GLY A 310 19.64 21.63 10.02
C GLY A 310 21.09 21.60 10.45
#